data_9b9ac432d7d9c0f5cd4b900259bf986f
#
_entry.id   9b9ac432d7d9c0f5cd4b900259bf986f
#
_cell.length_a   1.000
_cell.length_b   1.000
_cell.length_c   1.000
_cell.angle_alpha   90.00
_cell.angle_beta   90.00
_cell.angle_gamma   90.00
#
_symmetry.space_group_name_H-M   'P 1'
#
loop_
_entity.id
_entity.type
_entity.pdbx_description
1 polymer ?
#
loop_
_entity_poly.entity_id
_entity_poly.type
_entity_poly.pdbx_seq_one_letter_code
_entity_poly.pdbx_strand_id
1 'polypeptide(L)'
;MTTQTQFPATVDVAIIGGGIIGVSTALALARAGVRCALFEKGALACEQSSRNWGWVRTLGRDLPEVPLALRANQLWRDIQAQVEVGYRRNGLVYLQENDTDAAEHESWLSKARGYGVEADMLGRDAALRLLPSSGRAWTGALYSAADGVAEPQIATHGVAALARQAGALIYENCAVRGLETSAGRVDTVITERGTLRAQAVLVAAGGWSRLFCGNLGVDFPQLKVRGSVLRTEPFDAGVSLAINGKDFTCRKRADGGYTVSQFSASLAELVPDSFRLMSKFLRAWIANNSLVRIRFSKRFFEELATPRRFPADRETPYERCRVLDPAPYKRGIDQAWERLLRAFPVFQQARIAHSWGGYIDVTPDAMPVIAPIAQAPGLYLASGFSGHGFGIGPAVGETMAALIQGKETPVDIRPFRLERYA
;
A
#
# COMPACT_ATOMS: atom_id res chain seq x y z
N MET A 1 29.65 0.89 16.27
CA MET A 1 29.98 -0.42 15.65
C MET A 1 28.72 -1.25 15.69
N THR A 2 27.97 -1.35 14.59
CA THR A 2 26.82 -2.24 14.47
C THR A 2 27.37 -3.66 14.39
N THR A 3 27.17 -4.44 15.44
CA THR A 3 27.39 -5.89 15.42
C THR A 3 26.60 -6.44 14.23
N GLN A 4 27.32 -6.90 13.22
CA GLN A 4 26.73 -7.66 12.12
C GLN A 4 26.05 -8.89 12.75
N THR A 5 24.74 -8.84 12.88
CA THR A 5 23.97 -9.98 13.43
C THR A 5 24.26 -11.18 12.54
N GLN A 6 24.79 -12.25 13.11
CA GLN A 6 25.11 -13.49 12.38
C GLN A 6 23.86 -13.95 11.64
N PHE A 7 24.00 -14.33 10.37
CA PHE A 7 22.88 -14.81 9.55
C PHE A 7 22.27 -16.06 10.20
N PRO A 8 20.96 -16.10 10.48
CA PRO A 8 20.37 -17.19 11.25
C PRO A 8 20.32 -18.47 10.44
N ALA A 9 20.62 -19.59 11.05
CA ALA A 9 20.43 -20.90 10.42
C ALA A 9 18.94 -21.28 10.34
N THR A 10 18.13 -20.80 11.28
CA THR A 10 16.70 -21.14 11.38
C THR A 10 15.89 -20.00 12.02
N VAL A 11 14.67 -19.82 11.53
CA VAL A 11 13.65 -18.97 12.11
C VAL A 11 12.29 -19.68 12.08
N ASP A 12 11.31 -19.20 12.83
CA ASP A 12 9.95 -19.74 12.72
C ASP A 12 9.26 -19.18 11.48
N VAL A 13 9.46 -17.89 11.19
CA VAL A 13 8.85 -17.21 10.05
C VAL A 13 9.88 -16.37 9.27
N ALA A 14 9.94 -16.56 7.95
CA ALA A 14 10.67 -15.68 7.05
C ALA A 14 9.67 -14.74 6.33
N ILE A 15 10.01 -13.44 6.24
CA ILE A 15 9.18 -12.43 5.61
C ILE A 15 9.94 -11.84 4.43
N ILE A 16 9.32 -11.83 3.25
CA ILE A 16 9.90 -11.33 1.99
C ILE A 16 9.29 -9.97 1.66
N GLY A 17 10.11 -8.92 1.78
CA GLY A 17 9.73 -7.53 1.48
C GLY A 17 9.68 -6.64 2.72
N GLY A 18 10.43 -5.53 2.65
CA GLY A 18 10.59 -4.51 3.70
C GLY A 18 9.63 -3.32 3.56
N GLY A 19 8.47 -3.52 2.92
CA GLY A 19 7.38 -2.55 2.91
C GLY A 19 6.56 -2.56 4.20
N ILE A 20 5.57 -1.66 4.28
CA ILE A 20 4.73 -1.50 5.48
C ILE A 20 4.07 -2.81 5.92
N ILE A 21 3.68 -3.67 4.99
CA ILE A 21 3.04 -4.96 5.30
C ILE A 21 4.04 -5.90 5.98
N GLY A 22 5.24 -6.05 5.40
CA GLY A 22 6.28 -6.92 5.94
C GLY A 22 6.75 -6.48 7.33
N VAL A 23 7.05 -5.18 7.51
CA VAL A 23 7.53 -4.68 8.82
C VAL A 23 6.44 -4.70 9.88
N SER A 24 5.16 -4.49 9.51
CA SER A 24 4.03 -4.61 10.44
C SER A 24 3.81 -6.06 10.87
N THR A 25 3.95 -7.01 9.95
CA THR A 25 3.88 -8.44 10.29
C THR A 25 5.07 -8.85 11.17
N ALA A 26 6.29 -8.38 10.85
CA ALA A 26 7.47 -8.64 11.67
C ALA A 26 7.29 -8.11 13.11
N LEU A 27 6.74 -6.90 13.25
CA LEU A 27 6.43 -6.31 14.57
C LEU A 27 5.42 -7.18 15.34
N ALA A 28 4.33 -7.57 14.69
CA ALA A 28 3.27 -8.36 15.34
C ALA A 28 3.78 -9.76 15.75
N LEU A 29 4.55 -10.43 14.89
CA LEU A 29 5.15 -11.74 15.21
C LEU A 29 6.16 -11.65 16.35
N ALA A 30 7.08 -10.67 16.29
CA ALA A 30 8.10 -10.48 17.33
C ALA A 30 7.47 -10.17 18.69
N ARG A 31 6.42 -9.33 18.74
CA ARG A 31 5.65 -9.08 19.97
C ARG A 31 4.92 -10.31 20.52
N ALA A 32 4.58 -11.25 19.63
CA ALA A 32 4.02 -12.53 20.03
C ALA A 32 5.09 -13.58 20.43
N GLY A 33 6.37 -13.21 20.47
CA GLY A 33 7.49 -14.10 20.80
C GLY A 33 7.90 -15.06 19.68
N VAL A 34 7.42 -14.85 18.45
CA VAL A 34 7.78 -15.67 17.28
C VAL A 34 9.09 -15.18 16.68
N ARG A 35 10.05 -16.09 16.51
CA ARG A 35 11.35 -15.76 15.88
C ARG A 35 11.16 -15.52 14.39
N CYS A 36 11.26 -14.28 13.95
CA CYS A 36 11.08 -13.93 12.54
C CYS A 36 12.27 -13.18 11.96
N ALA A 37 12.51 -13.41 10.66
CA ALA A 37 13.49 -12.66 9.87
C ALA A 37 12.82 -12.06 8.63
N LEU A 38 13.03 -10.78 8.40
CA LEU A 38 12.56 -10.05 7.25
C LEU A 38 13.74 -9.78 6.30
N PHE A 39 13.52 -10.05 5.02
CA PHE A 39 14.49 -9.86 3.94
C PHE A 39 13.97 -8.86 2.93
N GLU A 40 14.70 -7.77 2.77
CA GLU A 40 14.44 -6.73 1.78
C GLU A 40 15.57 -6.72 0.72
N LYS A 41 15.19 -6.79 -0.55
CA LYS A 41 16.13 -6.81 -1.68
C LYS A 41 16.95 -5.53 -1.83
N GLY A 42 16.35 -4.40 -1.46
CA GLY A 42 16.98 -3.08 -1.42
C GLY A 42 17.04 -2.54 0.00
N ALA A 43 16.69 -1.26 0.17
CA ALA A 43 16.48 -0.68 1.48
C ALA A 43 14.99 -0.71 1.87
N LEU A 44 14.72 -0.62 3.17
CA LEU A 44 13.35 -0.56 3.68
C LEU A 44 12.55 0.57 3.04
N ALA A 45 11.28 0.34 2.79
CA ALA A 45 10.32 1.35 2.33
C ALA A 45 10.63 2.01 0.97
N CYS A 46 11.60 1.55 0.19
CA CYS A 46 12.07 2.24 -1.02
C CYS A 46 11.08 2.30 -2.18
N GLU A 47 10.01 1.50 -2.16
CA GLU A 47 9.00 1.45 -3.22
C GLU A 47 7.66 2.04 -2.74
N GLN A 48 6.55 1.32 -2.86
CA GLN A 48 5.19 1.83 -2.61
C GLN A 48 5.01 2.45 -1.22
N SER A 49 5.67 1.90 -0.20
CA SER A 49 5.48 2.29 1.19
C SER A 49 5.94 3.71 1.53
N SER A 50 6.87 4.30 0.76
CA SER A 50 7.28 5.70 0.91
C SER A 50 6.71 6.64 -0.14
N ARG A 51 6.05 6.11 -1.18
CA ARG A 51 5.64 6.88 -2.36
C ARG A 51 4.15 7.19 -2.42
N ASN A 52 3.39 6.71 -1.43
CA ASN A 52 1.94 6.90 -1.33
C ASN A 52 1.56 8.26 -0.72
N TRP A 53 0.26 8.52 -0.63
CA TRP A 53 -0.26 9.79 -0.13
C TRP A 53 -0.23 9.92 1.40
N GLY A 54 0.01 8.83 2.13
CA GLY A 54 0.04 8.81 3.59
C GLY A 54 -1.33 8.83 4.25
N TRP A 55 -2.39 8.44 3.57
CA TRP A 55 -3.73 8.39 4.14
C TRP A 55 -3.92 7.17 5.04
N VAL A 56 -4.45 7.43 6.22
CA VAL A 56 -4.95 6.42 7.16
C VAL A 56 -6.45 6.66 7.28
N ARG A 57 -7.25 5.90 6.53
CA ARG A 57 -8.66 6.21 6.30
C ARG A 57 -9.57 5.00 6.34
N THR A 58 -10.81 5.23 6.74
CA THR A 58 -11.97 4.34 6.58
C THR A 58 -12.84 4.77 5.40
N LEU A 59 -12.99 6.08 5.16
CA LEU A 59 -13.84 6.61 4.10
C LEU A 59 -13.50 6.04 2.72
N GLY A 60 -14.53 5.63 1.98
CA GLY A 60 -14.43 5.14 0.61
C GLY A 60 -13.63 3.86 0.45
N ARG A 61 -13.50 3.03 1.50
CA ARG A 61 -12.96 1.67 1.41
C ARG A 61 -14.00 0.71 0.85
N ASP A 62 -13.55 -0.33 0.17
CA ASP A 62 -14.40 -1.48 -0.09
C ASP A 62 -14.88 -2.06 1.23
N LEU A 63 -16.16 -2.42 1.31
CA LEU A 63 -16.78 -2.81 2.58
C LEU A 63 -16.03 -3.94 3.32
N PRO A 64 -15.50 -4.97 2.65
CA PRO A 64 -14.68 -5.98 3.31
C PRO A 64 -13.38 -5.46 3.94
N GLU A 65 -12.83 -4.34 3.43
CA GLU A 65 -11.61 -3.71 4.00
C GLU A 65 -11.91 -2.81 5.20
N VAL A 66 -13.16 -2.42 5.43
CA VAL A 66 -13.53 -1.50 6.52
C VAL A 66 -13.08 -2.00 7.89
N PRO A 67 -13.26 -3.28 8.26
CA PRO A 67 -12.76 -3.79 9.55
C PRO A 67 -11.25 -3.64 9.72
N LEU A 68 -10.48 -3.89 8.65
CA LEU A 68 -9.02 -3.66 8.64
C LEU A 68 -8.68 -2.18 8.85
N ALA A 69 -9.41 -1.27 8.20
CA ALA A 69 -9.18 0.16 8.31
C ALA A 69 -9.50 0.70 9.70
N LEU A 70 -10.61 0.26 10.31
CA LEU A 70 -10.97 0.62 11.69
C LEU A 70 -9.92 0.14 12.68
N ARG A 71 -9.47 -1.11 12.56
CA ARG A 71 -8.41 -1.67 13.41
C ARG A 71 -7.10 -0.92 13.19
N ALA A 72 -6.75 -0.61 11.96
CA ALA A 72 -5.53 0.12 11.63
C ALA A 72 -5.49 1.53 12.23
N ASN A 73 -6.62 2.25 12.24
CA ASN A 73 -6.72 3.56 12.88
C ASN A 73 -6.39 3.52 14.38
N GLN A 74 -6.71 2.43 15.07
CA GLN A 74 -6.32 2.22 16.48
C GLN A 74 -4.80 1.96 16.56
N LEU A 75 -4.30 1.02 15.75
CA LEU A 75 -2.89 0.64 15.76
C LEU A 75 -1.95 1.78 15.38
N TRP A 76 -2.34 2.66 14.45
CA TRP A 76 -1.54 3.84 14.11
C TRP A 76 -1.37 4.80 15.30
N ARG A 77 -2.40 4.97 16.14
CA ARG A 77 -2.29 5.75 17.39
C ARG A 77 -1.31 5.11 18.36
N ASP A 78 -1.41 3.79 18.54
CA ASP A 78 -0.54 3.04 19.44
C ASP A 78 0.92 3.05 18.97
N ILE A 79 1.15 3.01 17.65
CA ILE A 79 2.48 3.11 17.04
C ILE A 79 3.04 4.53 17.24
N GLN A 80 2.26 5.57 16.95
CA GLN A 80 2.67 6.96 17.11
C GLN A 80 3.06 7.28 18.57
N ALA A 81 2.40 6.68 19.55
CA ALA A 81 2.73 6.83 20.95
C ALA A 81 4.09 6.22 21.35
N GLN A 82 4.64 5.30 20.52
CA GLN A 82 5.90 4.60 20.79
C GLN A 82 7.06 5.09 19.91
N VAL A 83 6.76 5.55 18.69
CA VAL A 83 7.75 6.04 17.74
C VAL A 83 7.12 7.08 16.82
N GLU A 84 7.88 8.08 16.43
CA GLU A 84 7.43 9.11 15.50
C GLU A 84 7.21 8.51 14.09
N VAL A 85 5.97 8.49 13.64
CA VAL A 85 5.54 8.04 12.30
C VAL A 85 4.78 9.13 11.54
N GLY A 86 4.69 10.31 12.12
CA GLY A 86 3.93 11.44 11.56
C GLY A 86 2.44 11.19 11.50
N TYR A 87 1.90 10.30 12.35
CA TYR A 87 0.47 10.04 12.38
C TYR A 87 -0.27 11.19 13.06
N ARG A 88 -1.27 11.70 12.38
CA ARG A 88 -2.17 12.75 12.86
C ARG A 88 -3.61 12.39 12.51
N ARG A 89 -4.48 12.37 13.52
CA ARG A 89 -5.93 12.25 13.36
C ARG A 89 -6.50 13.64 13.07
N ASN A 90 -6.30 14.10 11.85
CA ASN A 90 -6.68 15.45 11.42
C ASN A 90 -7.94 15.49 10.53
N GLY A 91 -8.59 14.35 10.35
CA GLY A 91 -9.79 14.20 9.56
C GLY A 91 -9.50 14.05 8.06
N LEU A 92 -10.51 13.49 7.38
CA LEU A 92 -10.52 13.33 5.92
C LEU A 92 -11.89 13.68 5.37
N VAL A 93 -11.92 14.37 4.23
CA VAL A 93 -13.14 14.84 3.57
C VAL A 93 -13.18 14.39 2.11
N TYR A 94 -14.32 13.88 1.67
CA TYR A 94 -14.68 13.61 0.28
C TYR A 94 -15.65 14.68 -0.19
N LEU A 95 -15.22 15.50 -1.14
CA LEU A 95 -16.00 16.64 -1.64
C LEU A 95 -17.10 16.18 -2.59
N GLN A 96 -18.22 16.89 -2.56
CA GLN A 96 -19.37 16.66 -3.43
C GLN A 96 -19.57 17.87 -4.36
N GLU A 97 -19.64 17.62 -5.66
CA GLU A 97 -19.83 18.64 -6.68
C GLU A 97 -21.30 18.72 -7.14
N ASN A 98 -22.05 17.62 -6.92
CA ASN A 98 -23.42 17.45 -7.39
C ASN A 98 -24.16 16.39 -6.56
N ASP A 99 -25.45 16.22 -6.85
CA ASP A 99 -26.33 15.27 -6.17
C ASP A 99 -25.93 13.79 -6.40
N THR A 100 -25.30 13.47 -7.52
CA THR A 100 -24.80 12.11 -7.79
C THR A 100 -23.68 11.75 -6.82
N ASP A 101 -22.72 12.65 -6.59
CA ASP A 101 -21.65 12.44 -5.62
C ASP A 101 -22.25 12.27 -4.20
N ALA A 102 -23.27 13.06 -3.86
CA ALA A 102 -23.96 12.96 -2.57
C ALA A 102 -24.65 11.59 -2.40
N ALA A 103 -25.37 11.13 -3.42
CA ALA A 103 -26.07 9.86 -3.40
C ALA A 103 -25.09 8.64 -3.32
N GLU A 104 -23.97 8.70 -4.02
CA GLU A 104 -22.91 7.69 -3.93
C GLU A 104 -22.32 7.62 -2.51
N HIS A 105 -22.00 8.77 -1.91
CA HIS A 105 -21.48 8.85 -0.55
C HIS A 105 -22.48 8.35 0.49
N GLU A 106 -23.75 8.73 0.37
CA GLU A 106 -24.84 8.27 1.26
C GLU A 106 -25.02 6.75 1.15
N SER A 107 -25.06 6.23 -0.08
CA SER A 107 -25.17 4.79 -0.33
C SER A 107 -24.01 4.01 0.26
N TRP A 108 -22.78 4.53 0.17
CA TRP A 108 -21.62 3.90 0.79
C TRP A 108 -21.72 3.97 2.32
N LEU A 109 -22.02 5.17 2.87
CA LEU A 109 -22.06 5.40 4.32
C LEU A 109 -23.12 4.54 4.99
N SER A 110 -24.31 4.40 4.39
CA SER A 110 -25.40 3.58 4.94
C SER A 110 -24.98 2.13 5.16
N LYS A 111 -24.16 1.57 4.26
CA LYS A 111 -23.60 0.23 4.37
C LYS A 111 -22.43 0.17 5.36
N ALA A 112 -21.55 1.18 5.32
CA ALA A 112 -20.35 1.24 6.15
C ALA A 112 -20.66 1.41 7.64
N ARG A 113 -21.79 2.07 7.98
CA ARG A 113 -22.28 2.18 9.37
C ARG A 113 -22.48 0.83 10.02
N GLY A 114 -22.91 -0.20 9.26
CA GLY A 114 -23.03 -1.57 9.76
C GLY A 114 -21.73 -2.20 10.23
N TYR A 115 -20.57 -1.64 9.82
CA TYR A 115 -19.24 -2.03 10.28
C TYR A 115 -18.69 -1.14 11.40
N GLY A 116 -19.46 -0.15 11.87
CA GLY A 116 -19.03 0.78 12.92
C GLY A 116 -18.29 2.03 12.41
N VAL A 117 -18.44 2.39 11.13
CA VAL A 117 -17.84 3.63 10.59
C VAL A 117 -18.59 4.83 11.10
N GLU A 118 -17.85 5.76 11.72
CA GLU A 118 -18.32 7.07 12.16
C GLU A 118 -17.93 8.11 11.12
N ALA A 119 -18.93 8.62 10.38
CA ALA A 119 -18.75 9.68 9.40
C ALA A 119 -20.06 10.47 9.23
N ASP A 120 -19.91 11.73 8.80
CA ASP A 120 -20.99 12.68 8.66
C ASP A 120 -21.17 13.11 7.20
N MET A 121 -22.42 13.13 6.75
CA MET A 121 -22.81 13.83 5.53
C MET A 121 -22.98 15.32 5.88
N LEU A 122 -22.10 16.15 5.35
CA LEU A 122 -22.11 17.59 5.57
C LEU A 122 -22.81 18.30 4.43
N GLY A 123 -23.73 19.18 4.75
CA GLY A 123 -24.28 20.13 3.79
C GLY A 123 -23.26 21.23 3.44
N ARG A 124 -23.60 22.04 2.43
CA ARG A 124 -22.74 23.08 1.85
C ARG A 124 -22.04 23.97 2.87
N ASP A 125 -22.79 24.54 3.81
CA ASP A 125 -22.26 25.53 4.76
C ASP A 125 -21.26 24.87 5.75
N ALA A 126 -21.54 23.63 6.18
CA ALA A 126 -20.66 22.88 7.04
C ALA A 126 -19.36 22.48 6.31
N ALA A 127 -19.46 22.08 5.05
CA ALA A 127 -18.29 21.77 4.21
C ALA A 127 -17.40 23.02 4.01
N LEU A 128 -18.00 24.19 3.75
CA LEU A 128 -17.25 25.43 3.60
C LEU A 128 -16.58 25.90 4.89
N ARG A 129 -17.21 25.66 6.07
CA ARG A 129 -16.57 25.94 7.36
C ARG A 129 -15.32 25.07 7.61
N LEU A 130 -15.32 23.83 7.14
CA LEU A 130 -14.14 22.96 7.21
C LEU A 130 -13.02 23.38 6.24
N LEU A 131 -13.37 24.06 5.16
CA LEU A 131 -12.48 24.41 4.06
C LEU A 131 -12.53 25.93 3.76
N PRO A 132 -12.13 26.79 4.72
CA PRO A 132 -12.29 28.23 4.61
C PRO A 132 -11.52 28.85 3.43
N SER A 133 -10.45 28.19 2.98
CA SER A 133 -9.64 28.66 1.84
C SER A 133 -10.17 28.18 0.49
N SER A 134 -11.32 27.51 0.44
CA SER A 134 -11.90 27.06 -0.82
C SER A 134 -12.40 28.25 -1.63
N GLY A 135 -11.94 28.37 -2.86
CA GLY A 135 -12.46 29.31 -3.87
C GLY A 135 -13.66 28.77 -4.64
N ARG A 136 -14.12 27.55 -4.31
CA ARG A 136 -15.21 26.87 -4.99
C ARG A 136 -16.33 26.51 -4.00
N ALA A 137 -17.56 26.65 -4.41
CA ALA A 137 -18.71 26.19 -3.65
C ALA A 137 -18.98 24.71 -3.92
N TRP A 138 -18.82 23.88 -2.89
CA TRP A 138 -19.17 22.45 -2.89
C TRP A 138 -20.64 22.29 -2.53
N THR A 139 -21.33 21.29 -3.06
CA THR A 139 -22.72 20.98 -2.67
C THR A 139 -22.79 20.36 -1.29
N GLY A 140 -21.72 19.69 -0.87
CA GLY A 140 -21.59 19.06 0.44
C GLY A 140 -20.27 18.29 0.54
N ALA A 141 -20.17 17.43 1.55
CA ALA A 141 -19.02 16.55 1.75
C ALA A 141 -19.39 15.33 2.61
N LEU A 142 -18.67 14.22 2.42
CA LEU A 142 -18.60 13.12 3.39
C LEU A 142 -17.33 13.32 4.23
N TYR A 143 -17.47 13.39 5.55
CA TYR A 143 -16.40 13.71 6.48
C TYR A 143 -16.23 12.66 7.56
N SER A 144 -15.00 12.29 7.87
CA SER A 144 -14.64 11.49 9.05
C SER A 144 -13.57 12.20 9.87
N ALA A 145 -13.91 12.54 11.11
CA ALA A 145 -12.96 13.08 12.09
C ALA A 145 -12.02 11.98 12.65
N ALA A 146 -12.37 10.70 12.47
CA ALA A 146 -11.60 9.57 12.94
C ALA A 146 -10.43 9.21 12.01
N ASP A 147 -10.53 9.58 10.74
CA ASP A 147 -9.50 9.37 9.73
C ASP A 147 -8.34 10.37 9.87
N GLY A 148 -7.21 10.05 9.29
CA GLY A 148 -6.02 10.88 9.40
C GLY A 148 -4.97 10.56 8.35
N VAL A 149 -3.74 10.93 8.68
CA VAL A 149 -2.57 10.75 7.83
C VAL A 149 -1.38 10.27 8.64
N ALA A 150 -0.42 9.62 7.98
CA ALA A 150 0.92 9.37 8.51
C ALA A 150 1.96 9.77 7.45
N GLU A 151 3.23 9.89 7.84
CA GLU A 151 4.28 10.29 6.90
C GLU A 151 4.94 9.05 6.28
N PRO A 152 4.69 8.73 4.98
CA PRO A 152 5.15 7.49 4.36
C PRO A 152 6.66 7.29 4.43
N GLN A 153 7.44 8.38 4.35
CA GLN A 153 8.89 8.33 4.32
C GLN A 153 9.51 7.89 5.65
N ILE A 154 8.83 8.15 6.78
CA ILE A 154 9.34 7.79 8.12
C ILE A 154 8.55 6.65 8.78
N ALA A 155 7.28 6.51 8.43
CA ALA A 155 6.37 5.59 9.11
C ALA A 155 6.83 4.12 9.03
N THR A 156 7.19 3.64 7.85
CA THR A 156 7.64 2.25 7.67
C THR A 156 8.95 1.99 8.42
N HIS A 157 9.87 2.98 8.44
CA HIS A 157 11.12 2.89 9.22
C HIS A 157 10.84 2.87 10.73
N GLY A 158 9.89 3.68 11.21
CA GLY A 158 9.47 3.69 12.62
C GLY A 158 8.90 2.33 13.04
N VAL A 159 8.00 1.74 12.24
CA VAL A 159 7.47 0.39 12.49
C VAL A 159 8.59 -0.67 12.46
N ALA A 160 9.55 -0.57 11.53
CA ALA A 160 10.69 -1.47 11.48
C ALA A 160 11.60 -1.33 12.72
N ALA A 161 11.78 -0.11 13.24
CA ALA A 161 12.52 0.11 14.48
C ALA A 161 11.85 -0.58 15.67
N LEU A 162 10.53 -0.46 15.80
CA LEU A 162 9.77 -1.19 16.82
C LEU A 162 9.87 -2.71 16.64
N ALA A 163 9.85 -3.20 15.40
CA ALA A 163 10.01 -4.64 15.12
C ALA A 163 11.39 -5.15 15.57
N ARG A 164 12.46 -4.38 15.28
CA ARG A 164 13.83 -4.71 15.76
C ARG A 164 13.91 -4.69 17.29
N GLN A 165 13.32 -3.70 17.93
CA GLN A 165 13.27 -3.63 19.41
C GLN A 165 12.53 -4.84 20.02
N ALA A 166 11.49 -5.34 19.34
CA ALA A 166 10.76 -6.53 19.74
C ALA A 166 11.50 -7.85 19.41
N GLY A 167 12.67 -7.81 18.74
CA GLY A 167 13.49 -8.98 18.44
C GLY A 167 13.40 -9.49 17.00
N ALA A 168 12.68 -8.82 16.09
CA ALA A 168 12.70 -9.20 14.68
C ALA A 168 14.07 -8.95 14.03
N LEU A 169 14.56 -9.93 13.27
CA LEU A 169 15.75 -9.75 12.45
C LEU A 169 15.37 -9.11 11.12
N ILE A 170 16.02 -8.02 10.73
CA ILE A 170 15.72 -7.31 9.47
C ILE A 170 17.00 -7.13 8.67
N TYR A 171 17.01 -7.73 7.49
CA TYR A 171 18.12 -7.73 6.54
C TYR A 171 17.77 -6.91 5.31
N GLU A 172 18.44 -5.80 5.13
CA GLU A 172 18.39 -4.97 3.92
C GLU A 172 19.47 -5.39 2.93
N ASN A 173 19.29 -5.09 1.63
CA ASN A 173 20.16 -5.55 0.56
C ASN A 173 20.37 -7.06 0.65
N CYS A 174 19.29 -7.80 0.84
CA CYS A 174 19.26 -9.24 0.98
C CYS A 174 18.03 -9.82 0.25
N ALA A 175 18.16 -10.03 -1.05
CA ALA A 175 17.09 -10.60 -1.86
C ALA A 175 16.86 -12.08 -1.52
N VAL A 176 15.60 -12.46 -1.39
CA VAL A 176 15.21 -13.88 -1.40
C VAL A 176 15.12 -14.32 -2.85
N ARG A 177 15.92 -15.31 -3.23
CA ARG A 177 16.02 -15.85 -4.59
C ARG A 177 14.96 -16.90 -4.89
N GLY A 178 14.62 -17.71 -3.88
CA GLY A 178 13.66 -18.79 -4.01
C GLY A 178 13.42 -19.52 -2.70
N LEU A 179 12.60 -20.56 -2.79
CA LEU A 179 12.25 -21.44 -1.68
C LEU A 179 12.46 -22.88 -2.10
N GLU A 180 12.83 -23.74 -1.13
CA GLU A 180 12.79 -25.18 -1.29
C GLU A 180 11.71 -25.79 -0.39
N THR A 181 11.20 -26.92 -0.80
CA THR A 181 10.18 -27.66 -0.06
C THR A 181 10.71 -29.00 0.41
N SER A 182 10.29 -29.41 1.58
CA SER A 182 10.51 -30.74 2.12
C SER A 182 9.16 -31.38 2.45
N ALA A 183 8.91 -32.60 1.99
CA ALA A 183 7.62 -33.29 2.14
C ALA A 183 6.40 -32.43 1.68
N GLY A 184 6.56 -31.67 0.59
CA GLY A 184 5.50 -30.81 0.02
C GLY A 184 5.22 -29.52 0.79
N ARG A 185 6.02 -29.19 1.81
CA ARG A 185 5.89 -27.97 2.62
C ARG A 185 7.13 -27.09 2.45
N VAL A 186 6.96 -25.77 2.53
CA VAL A 186 8.10 -24.84 2.56
C VAL A 186 9.00 -25.17 3.76
N ASP A 187 10.30 -25.26 3.52
CA ASP A 187 11.32 -25.59 4.53
C ASP A 187 12.53 -24.66 4.49
N THR A 188 13.05 -24.35 3.31
CA THR A 188 14.28 -23.59 3.15
C THR A 188 14.06 -22.32 2.34
N VAL A 189 14.59 -21.21 2.83
CA VAL A 189 14.62 -19.91 2.15
C VAL A 189 16.03 -19.68 1.61
N ILE A 190 16.15 -19.45 0.29
CA ILE A 190 17.41 -19.18 -0.39
C ILE A 190 17.52 -17.69 -0.60
N THR A 191 18.53 -17.06 -0.01
CA THR A 191 18.83 -15.64 -0.18
C THR A 191 20.17 -15.45 -0.89
N GLU A 192 20.46 -14.24 -1.33
CA GLU A 192 21.78 -13.91 -1.89
C GLU A 192 22.93 -13.98 -0.87
N ARG A 193 22.62 -14.04 0.44
CA ARG A 193 23.61 -14.11 1.53
C ARG A 193 23.74 -15.50 2.15
N GLY A 194 22.97 -16.46 1.70
CA GLY A 194 22.95 -17.82 2.22
C GLY A 194 21.54 -18.37 2.36
N THR A 195 21.43 -19.52 2.96
CA THR A 195 20.17 -20.25 3.18
C THR A 195 19.81 -20.29 4.66
N LEU A 196 18.51 -20.35 4.95
CA LEU A 196 17.99 -20.56 6.30
C LEU A 196 16.74 -21.45 6.25
N ARG A 197 16.49 -22.17 7.31
CA ARG A 197 15.24 -22.92 7.44
C ARG A 197 14.14 -22.04 8.06
N ALA A 198 12.93 -22.17 7.55
CA ALA A 198 11.74 -21.47 8.07
C ALA A 198 10.51 -22.38 8.01
N GLN A 199 9.72 -22.40 9.09
CA GLN A 199 8.48 -23.17 9.15
C GLN A 199 7.36 -22.55 8.31
N ALA A 200 7.39 -21.22 8.18
CA ALA A 200 6.46 -20.44 7.39
C ALA A 200 7.18 -19.30 6.65
N VAL A 201 6.69 -18.97 5.45
CA VAL A 201 7.19 -17.85 4.65
C VAL A 201 6.04 -16.94 4.25
N LEU A 202 6.18 -15.64 4.51
CA LEU A 202 5.26 -14.62 4.05
C LEU A 202 5.84 -13.89 2.84
N VAL A 203 5.11 -13.87 1.74
CA VAL A 203 5.39 -13.00 0.58
C VAL A 203 4.64 -11.68 0.76
N ALA A 204 5.37 -10.61 1.07
CA ALA A 204 4.89 -9.24 1.19
C ALA A 204 5.68 -8.31 0.24
N ALA A 205 5.98 -8.82 -0.96
CA ALA A 205 6.94 -8.24 -1.91
C ALA A 205 6.32 -7.18 -2.85
N GLY A 206 5.13 -6.65 -2.53
CA GLY A 206 4.46 -5.59 -3.28
C GLY A 206 4.38 -5.91 -4.79
N GLY A 207 4.79 -5.00 -5.66
CA GLY A 207 4.75 -5.19 -7.11
C GLY A 207 5.63 -6.34 -7.67
N TRP A 208 6.42 -6.99 -6.83
CA TRP A 208 7.25 -8.16 -7.18
C TRP A 208 6.58 -9.50 -6.83
N SER A 209 5.48 -9.47 -6.09
CA SER A 209 4.83 -10.69 -5.59
C SER A 209 4.38 -11.62 -6.71
N ARG A 210 3.86 -11.07 -7.83
CA ARG A 210 3.49 -11.89 -8.99
C ARG A 210 4.68 -12.67 -9.58
N LEU A 211 5.82 -12.01 -9.72
CA LEU A 211 7.02 -12.66 -10.26
C LEU A 211 7.53 -13.74 -9.29
N PHE A 212 7.51 -13.46 -7.99
CA PHE A 212 7.94 -14.40 -6.95
C PHE A 212 7.01 -15.61 -6.89
N CYS A 213 5.71 -15.40 -6.80
CA CYS A 213 4.70 -16.45 -6.83
C CYS A 213 4.77 -17.28 -8.12
N GLY A 214 4.92 -16.62 -9.27
CA GLY A 214 5.02 -17.29 -10.57
C GLY A 214 6.25 -18.19 -10.69
N ASN A 215 7.39 -17.82 -10.08
CA ASN A 215 8.58 -18.68 -10.01
C ASN A 215 8.33 -19.97 -9.19
N LEU A 216 7.39 -19.90 -8.23
CA LEU A 216 6.94 -21.04 -7.42
C LEU A 216 5.74 -21.79 -8.02
N GLY A 217 5.26 -21.39 -9.20
CA GLY A 217 4.10 -22.00 -9.84
C GLY A 217 2.74 -21.54 -9.31
N VAL A 218 2.70 -20.50 -8.47
CA VAL A 218 1.46 -19.90 -7.95
C VAL A 218 0.98 -18.77 -8.88
N ASP A 219 -0.25 -18.89 -9.42
CA ASP A 219 -0.84 -17.83 -10.25
C ASP A 219 -1.48 -16.75 -9.37
N PHE A 220 -0.80 -15.60 -9.27
CA PHE A 220 -1.29 -14.42 -8.60
C PHE A 220 -1.58 -13.32 -9.63
N PRO A 221 -2.87 -12.96 -9.87
CA PRO A 221 -3.24 -11.97 -10.88
C PRO A 221 -2.99 -10.55 -10.39
N GLN A 222 -1.78 -10.05 -10.65
CA GLN A 222 -1.34 -8.73 -10.26
C GLN A 222 -0.75 -8.00 -11.47
N LEU A 223 -1.13 -6.75 -11.66
CA LEU A 223 -0.51 -5.80 -12.58
C LEU A 223 0.07 -4.62 -11.81
N LYS A 224 0.80 -3.75 -12.50
CA LYS A 224 1.37 -2.53 -11.93
C LYS A 224 0.89 -1.32 -12.72
N VAL A 225 0.32 -0.33 -12.03
CA VAL A 225 0.00 0.98 -12.59
C VAL A 225 0.91 2.04 -11.98
N ARG A 226 1.29 3.03 -12.78
CA ARG A 226 2.17 4.10 -12.33
C ARG A 226 1.34 5.26 -11.82
N GLY A 227 1.40 5.51 -10.50
CA GLY A 227 0.91 6.73 -9.88
C GLY A 227 1.99 7.80 -9.81
N SER A 228 1.59 9.05 -9.63
CA SER A 228 2.51 10.18 -9.51
C SER A 228 2.03 11.16 -8.46
N VAL A 229 2.98 11.72 -7.72
CA VAL A 229 2.72 12.57 -6.57
C VAL A 229 3.66 13.76 -6.61
N LEU A 230 3.21 14.92 -6.15
CA LEU A 230 4.07 16.06 -5.86
C LEU A 230 3.96 16.46 -4.38
N ARG A 231 4.98 17.18 -3.89
CA ARG A 231 4.93 17.91 -2.63
C ARG A 231 5.31 19.36 -2.82
N THR A 232 4.74 20.23 -2.00
CA THR A 232 5.12 21.64 -1.95
C THR A 232 6.21 21.88 -0.91
N GLU A 233 6.85 23.04 -0.97
CA GLU A 233 7.53 23.63 0.16
C GLU A 233 6.52 23.94 1.28
N PRO A 234 6.99 24.10 2.54
CA PRO A 234 6.14 24.52 3.65
C PRO A 234 5.43 25.86 3.36
N PHE A 235 4.13 25.92 3.58
CA PHE A 235 3.34 27.15 3.60
C PHE A 235 1.99 26.88 4.28
N ASP A 236 1.26 27.90 4.68
CA ASP A 236 -0.04 27.70 5.30
C ASP A 236 -1.19 28.02 4.33
N ALA A 237 -1.89 26.98 3.93
CA ALA A 237 -3.11 27.10 3.10
C ALA A 237 -4.39 27.20 3.95
N GLY A 238 -4.31 27.25 5.28
CA GLY A 238 -5.48 27.23 6.16
C GLY A 238 -6.25 25.88 6.16
N VAL A 239 -5.63 24.82 5.61
CA VAL A 239 -6.25 23.48 5.52
C VAL A 239 -5.34 22.47 6.21
N SER A 240 -5.86 21.78 7.22
CA SER A 240 -5.10 20.77 7.98
C SER A 240 -5.49 19.33 7.65
N LEU A 241 -6.73 19.11 7.22
CA LEU A 241 -7.28 17.79 6.93
C LEU A 241 -6.85 17.24 5.55
N ALA A 242 -7.07 15.96 5.32
CA ALA A 242 -6.89 15.36 4.01
C ALA A 242 -8.16 15.57 3.15
N ILE A 243 -7.95 15.94 1.89
CA ILE A 243 -9.04 16.27 0.95
C ILE A 243 -9.02 15.29 -0.21
N ASN A 244 -10.16 14.68 -0.48
CA ASN A 244 -10.46 13.97 -1.72
C ASN A 244 -11.44 14.81 -2.56
N GLY A 245 -10.91 15.52 -3.54
CA GLY A 245 -11.70 16.10 -4.63
C GLY A 245 -11.80 15.08 -5.77
N LYS A 246 -12.76 15.27 -6.66
CA LYS A 246 -12.97 14.39 -7.82
C LYS A 246 -11.73 14.28 -8.70
N ASP A 247 -11.01 15.37 -8.84
CA ASP A 247 -9.93 15.56 -9.81
C ASP A 247 -8.58 15.86 -9.17
N PHE A 248 -8.49 15.92 -7.86
CA PHE A 248 -7.26 16.11 -7.10
C PHE A 248 -7.39 15.51 -5.71
N THR A 249 -6.26 15.23 -5.09
CA THR A 249 -6.16 14.90 -3.67
C THR A 249 -5.11 15.81 -3.03
N CYS A 250 -5.35 16.20 -1.80
CA CYS A 250 -4.42 17.06 -1.07
C CYS A 250 -4.41 16.69 0.40
N ARG A 251 -3.22 16.72 1.04
CA ARG A 251 -3.08 16.62 2.48
C ARG A 251 -1.93 17.46 3.00
N LYS A 252 -2.08 18.03 4.20
CA LYS A 252 -0.99 18.70 4.91
C LYS A 252 0.03 17.67 5.42
N ARG A 253 1.31 17.94 5.25
CA ARG A 253 2.45 17.14 5.68
C ARG A 253 2.93 17.58 7.07
N ALA A 254 3.73 16.75 7.73
CA ALA A 254 4.36 17.11 9.01
C ALA A 254 5.38 18.26 8.88
N ASP A 255 6.02 18.38 7.71
CA ASP A 255 6.98 19.44 7.41
C ASP A 255 6.30 20.80 7.08
N GLY A 256 4.96 20.87 7.13
CA GLY A 256 4.19 22.07 6.80
C GLY A 256 3.86 22.24 5.32
N GLY A 257 4.43 21.44 4.43
CA GLY A 257 4.06 21.41 3.02
C GLY A 257 2.79 20.57 2.76
N TYR A 258 2.45 20.40 1.49
CA TYR A 258 1.30 19.60 1.07
C TYR A 258 1.72 18.52 0.08
N THR A 259 1.13 17.33 0.23
CA THR A 259 1.18 16.28 -0.79
C THR A 259 -0.04 16.43 -1.68
N VAL A 260 0.18 16.48 -2.99
CA VAL A 260 -0.88 16.60 -4.01
C VAL A 260 -0.74 15.50 -5.04
N SER A 261 -1.86 14.94 -5.45
CA SER A 261 -1.94 13.91 -6.47
C SER A 261 -3.29 13.94 -7.17
N GLN A 262 -3.48 13.00 -8.08
CA GLN A 262 -4.76 12.80 -8.74
C GLN A 262 -5.11 11.32 -8.72
N PHE A 263 -6.31 10.99 -8.27
CA PHE A 263 -6.79 9.62 -8.23
C PHE A 263 -6.94 9.03 -9.65
N SER A 264 -7.45 9.83 -10.58
CA SER A 264 -7.77 9.43 -11.96
C SER A 264 -6.61 9.52 -12.96
N ALA A 265 -5.37 9.87 -12.52
CA ALA A 265 -4.21 9.97 -13.40
C ALA A 265 -3.23 8.81 -13.26
N SER A 266 -3.75 7.63 -13.00
CA SER A 266 -2.93 6.42 -13.03
C SER A 266 -2.63 6.03 -14.47
N LEU A 267 -1.37 5.70 -14.76
CA LEU A 267 -0.90 5.27 -16.07
C LEU A 267 -0.67 3.76 -16.06
N ALA A 268 -1.49 3.02 -16.81
CA ALA A 268 -1.28 1.60 -17.08
C ALA A 268 -0.36 1.45 -18.30
N GLU A 269 0.86 1.05 -18.07
CA GLU A 269 1.78 0.69 -19.14
C GLU A 269 1.50 -0.75 -19.54
N LEU A 270 1.23 -0.96 -20.84
CA LEU A 270 1.03 -2.30 -21.38
C LEU A 270 2.32 -3.13 -21.22
N VAL A 271 2.16 -4.31 -20.71
CA VAL A 271 3.22 -5.30 -20.47
C VAL A 271 2.72 -6.67 -20.93
N PRO A 272 3.59 -7.68 -21.13
CA PRO A 272 3.14 -9.02 -21.52
C PRO A 272 2.06 -9.61 -20.61
N ASP A 273 2.13 -9.33 -19.31
CA ASP A 273 1.12 -9.79 -18.35
C ASP A 273 -0.24 -9.08 -18.50
N SER A 274 -0.30 -7.89 -19.10
CA SER A 274 -1.59 -7.25 -19.45
C SER A 274 -2.43 -8.11 -20.38
N PHE A 275 -1.79 -8.81 -21.32
CA PHE A 275 -2.45 -9.73 -22.26
C PHE A 275 -2.76 -11.09 -21.60
N ARG A 276 -1.84 -11.62 -20.80
CA ARG A 276 -2.04 -12.91 -20.10
C ARG A 276 -3.17 -12.86 -19.07
N LEU A 277 -3.36 -11.70 -18.44
CA LEU A 277 -4.37 -11.47 -17.41
C LEU A 277 -5.62 -10.74 -17.94
N MET A 278 -5.72 -10.53 -19.26
CA MET A 278 -6.79 -9.73 -19.85
C MET A 278 -8.18 -10.21 -19.45
N SER A 279 -8.44 -11.53 -19.44
CA SER A 279 -9.72 -12.07 -19.02
C SER A 279 -10.08 -11.76 -17.56
N LYS A 280 -9.09 -11.79 -16.66
CA LYS A 280 -9.28 -11.50 -15.23
C LYS A 280 -9.49 -10.00 -14.99
N PHE A 281 -8.83 -9.12 -15.76
CA PHE A 281 -8.91 -7.65 -15.60
C PHE A 281 -9.98 -6.98 -16.48
N LEU A 282 -10.64 -7.68 -17.39
CA LEU A 282 -11.58 -7.09 -18.34
C LEU A 282 -12.72 -6.32 -17.65
N ARG A 283 -13.32 -6.89 -16.61
CA ARG A 283 -14.39 -6.23 -15.83
C ARG A 283 -13.89 -4.96 -15.15
N ALA A 284 -12.73 -5.01 -14.51
CA ALA A 284 -12.11 -3.84 -13.87
C ALA A 284 -11.79 -2.75 -14.90
N TRP A 285 -11.31 -3.14 -16.09
CA TRP A 285 -11.02 -2.19 -17.16
C TRP A 285 -12.28 -1.51 -17.68
N ILE A 286 -13.36 -2.25 -17.93
CA ILE A 286 -14.64 -1.67 -18.38
C ILE A 286 -15.19 -0.68 -17.33
N ALA A 287 -15.15 -1.05 -16.05
CA ALA A 287 -15.65 -0.21 -14.96
C ALA A 287 -14.82 1.07 -14.73
N ASN A 288 -13.50 1.04 -15.02
CA ASN A 288 -12.56 2.11 -14.68
C ASN A 288 -11.84 2.72 -15.90
N ASN A 289 -12.35 2.54 -17.11
CA ASN A 289 -11.68 2.98 -18.35
C ASN A 289 -11.45 4.50 -18.42
N SER A 290 -12.26 5.29 -17.74
CA SER A 290 -12.10 6.75 -17.63
C SER A 290 -11.02 7.16 -16.62
N LEU A 291 -10.65 6.27 -15.69
CA LEU A 291 -9.72 6.55 -14.59
C LEU A 291 -8.26 6.15 -14.92
N VAL A 292 -8.08 5.23 -15.87
CA VAL A 292 -6.77 4.65 -16.17
C VAL A 292 -6.39 4.91 -17.63
N ARG A 293 -5.28 5.61 -17.83
CA ARG A 293 -4.73 5.83 -19.17
C ARG A 293 -3.81 4.68 -19.56
N ILE A 294 -4.08 4.07 -20.72
CA ILE A 294 -3.23 3.00 -21.26
C ILE A 294 -2.13 3.61 -22.12
N ARG A 295 -0.91 3.10 -21.97
CA ARG A 295 0.24 3.50 -22.77
C ARG A 295 1.12 2.29 -23.11
N PHE A 296 1.58 2.22 -24.36
CA PHE A 296 2.69 1.35 -24.74
C PHE A 296 4.02 2.08 -24.48
N SER A 297 4.99 1.40 -23.83
CA SER A 297 6.28 1.99 -23.46
C SER A 297 7.41 0.95 -23.53
N LYS A 298 8.65 1.38 -23.35
CA LYS A 298 9.83 0.49 -23.27
C LYS A 298 9.69 -0.60 -22.19
N ARG A 299 8.87 -0.37 -21.19
CA ARG A 299 8.61 -1.34 -20.13
C ARG A 299 8.03 -2.66 -20.65
N PHE A 300 7.31 -2.64 -21.79
CA PHE A 300 6.86 -3.87 -22.44
C PHE A 300 8.03 -4.80 -22.74
N PHE A 301 9.09 -4.27 -23.33
CA PHE A 301 10.29 -5.03 -23.70
C PHE A 301 11.14 -5.40 -22.48
N GLU A 302 11.23 -4.52 -21.49
CA GLU A 302 11.93 -4.78 -20.23
C GLU A 302 11.29 -5.95 -19.47
N GLU A 303 9.94 -5.98 -19.37
CA GLU A 303 9.24 -7.10 -18.75
C GLU A 303 9.22 -8.37 -19.62
N LEU A 304 9.20 -8.22 -20.94
CA LEU A 304 9.32 -9.36 -21.87
C LEU A 304 10.68 -10.05 -21.74
N ALA A 305 11.76 -9.28 -21.57
CA ALA A 305 13.11 -9.79 -21.37
C ALA A 305 13.34 -10.35 -19.94
N THR A 306 12.46 -10.05 -18.98
CA THR A 306 12.59 -10.56 -17.62
C THR A 306 12.13 -12.02 -17.57
N PRO A 307 13.01 -12.96 -17.19
CA PRO A 307 12.62 -14.37 -17.09
C PRO A 307 11.56 -14.54 -16.02
N ARG A 308 10.52 -15.31 -16.31
CA ARG A 308 9.43 -15.61 -15.37
C ARG A 308 9.78 -16.74 -14.40
N ARG A 309 10.72 -17.60 -14.81
CA ARG A 309 11.30 -18.67 -13.98
C ARG A 309 12.81 -18.56 -14.06
N PHE A 310 13.44 -18.65 -12.92
CA PHE A 310 14.89 -18.56 -12.79
C PHE A 310 15.33 -19.39 -11.58
N PRO A 311 16.53 -20.00 -11.66
CA PRO A 311 17.08 -20.76 -10.55
C PRO A 311 17.55 -19.83 -9.42
N ALA A 312 17.62 -20.35 -8.21
CA ALA A 312 18.01 -19.61 -7.02
C ALA A 312 19.53 -19.60 -6.74
N ASP A 313 20.31 -20.34 -7.55
CA ASP A 313 21.77 -20.48 -7.41
C ASP A 313 22.58 -19.32 -8.02
N ARG A 314 21.91 -18.39 -8.71
CA ARG A 314 22.54 -17.23 -9.36
C ARG A 314 21.73 -15.95 -9.16
N GLU A 315 22.29 -14.84 -9.63
CA GLU A 315 21.67 -13.53 -9.59
C GLU A 315 20.28 -13.51 -10.24
N THR A 316 19.31 -12.94 -9.54
CA THR A 316 17.90 -12.90 -9.91
C THR A 316 17.48 -11.51 -10.39
N PRO A 317 16.27 -11.35 -10.99
CA PRO A 317 15.72 -10.04 -11.31
C PRO A 317 15.58 -9.10 -10.09
N TYR A 318 15.46 -9.64 -8.88
CA TYR A 318 15.34 -8.87 -7.64
C TYR A 318 16.63 -8.14 -7.28
N GLU A 319 17.77 -8.78 -7.53
CA GLU A 319 19.11 -8.22 -7.29
C GLU A 319 19.48 -7.19 -8.37
N ARG A 320 19.09 -7.43 -9.62
CA ARG A 320 19.32 -6.50 -10.75
C ARG A 320 18.53 -5.21 -10.61
N CYS A 321 17.35 -5.28 -9.98
CA CYS A 321 16.51 -4.13 -9.71
C CYS A 321 16.16 -4.05 -8.23
N ARG A 322 17.04 -3.40 -7.45
CA ARG A 322 16.85 -3.21 -6.00
C ARG A 322 15.69 -2.29 -5.68
N VAL A 323 15.40 -1.33 -6.54
CA VAL A 323 14.33 -0.35 -6.34
C VAL A 323 13.66 -0.04 -7.69
N LEU A 324 12.34 -0.20 -7.74
CA LEU A 324 11.53 0.30 -8.86
C LEU A 324 11.29 1.79 -8.66
N ASP A 325 11.96 2.62 -9.48
CA ASP A 325 11.91 4.08 -9.39
C ASP A 325 11.45 4.70 -10.72
N PRO A 326 10.15 4.61 -11.07
CA PRO A 326 9.67 5.19 -12.30
C PRO A 326 9.63 6.72 -12.21
N ALA A 327 9.99 7.39 -13.29
CA ALA A 327 9.80 8.83 -13.41
C ALA A 327 8.32 9.21 -13.24
N PRO A 328 8.00 10.37 -12.63
CA PRO A 328 6.63 10.82 -12.49
C PRO A 328 5.97 11.07 -13.85
N TYR A 329 4.66 10.84 -13.93
CA TYR A 329 3.84 11.20 -15.08
C TYR A 329 3.49 12.69 -14.99
N LYS A 330 4.37 13.53 -15.57
CA LYS A 330 4.32 15.00 -15.46
C LYS A 330 2.94 15.58 -15.81
N ARG A 331 2.36 15.20 -16.96
CA ARG A 331 1.04 15.70 -17.38
C ARG A 331 -0.06 15.42 -16.35
N GLY A 332 -0.04 14.26 -15.67
CA GLY A 332 -1.00 13.94 -14.62
C GLY A 332 -0.84 14.83 -13.40
N ILE A 333 0.41 15.09 -13.01
CA ILE A 333 0.73 15.98 -11.89
C ILE A 333 0.31 17.43 -12.21
N ASP A 334 0.65 17.94 -13.39
CA ASP A 334 0.31 19.29 -13.82
C ASP A 334 -1.22 19.47 -13.79
N GLN A 335 -1.99 18.49 -14.28
CA GLN A 335 -3.45 18.50 -14.22
C GLN A 335 -4.00 18.52 -12.78
N ALA A 336 -3.44 17.68 -11.90
CA ALA A 336 -3.83 17.65 -10.48
C ALA A 336 -3.57 19.02 -9.81
N TRP A 337 -2.41 19.59 -10.10
CA TRP A 337 -2.01 20.89 -9.58
C TRP A 337 -2.93 22.00 -10.06
N GLU A 338 -3.20 22.11 -11.36
CA GLU A 338 -4.13 23.12 -11.93
C GLU A 338 -5.54 23.00 -11.35
N ARG A 339 -6.00 21.79 -11.06
CA ARG A 339 -7.32 21.56 -10.47
C ARG A 339 -7.37 21.98 -9.01
N LEU A 340 -6.28 21.67 -8.27
CA LEU A 340 -6.13 22.15 -6.90
C LEU A 340 -6.13 23.70 -6.85
N LEU A 341 -5.38 24.36 -7.75
CA LEU A 341 -5.35 25.83 -7.82
C LEU A 341 -6.72 26.45 -8.08
N ARG A 342 -7.53 25.82 -8.92
CA ARG A 342 -8.91 26.25 -9.17
C ARG A 342 -9.83 26.07 -7.96
N ALA A 343 -9.64 24.96 -7.24
CA ALA A 343 -10.42 24.65 -6.05
C ALA A 343 -9.99 25.46 -4.82
N PHE A 344 -8.69 25.70 -4.69
CA PHE A 344 -8.07 26.42 -3.57
C PHE A 344 -7.05 27.44 -4.09
N PRO A 345 -7.46 28.66 -4.44
CA PRO A 345 -6.58 29.69 -5.02
C PRO A 345 -5.40 30.06 -4.14
N VAL A 346 -5.48 29.85 -2.83
CA VAL A 346 -4.38 30.08 -1.88
C VAL A 346 -3.10 29.30 -2.26
N PHE A 347 -3.22 28.16 -2.94
CA PHE A 347 -2.09 27.38 -3.42
C PHE A 347 -1.28 28.03 -4.55
N GLN A 348 -1.76 29.15 -5.14
CA GLN A 348 -0.96 29.97 -6.07
C GLN A 348 0.32 30.52 -5.41
N GLN A 349 0.34 30.64 -4.07
CA GLN A 349 1.51 31.06 -3.30
C GLN A 349 2.50 29.91 -3.06
N ALA A 350 2.09 28.68 -3.27
CA ALA A 350 2.91 27.50 -2.99
C ALA A 350 3.95 27.27 -4.10
N ARG A 351 5.12 26.77 -3.70
CA ARG A 351 6.16 26.29 -4.59
C ARG A 351 6.21 24.77 -4.56
N ILE A 352 6.29 24.15 -5.73
CA ILE A 352 6.49 22.69 -5.82
C ILE A 352 7.94 22.40 -5.45
N ALA A 353 8.14 21.62 -4.39
CA ALA A 353 9.47 21.23 -3.91
C ALA A 353 9.99 19.98 -4.63
N HIS A 354 9.12 18.99 -4.92
CA HIS A 354 9.53 17.73 -5.52
C HIS A 354 8.33 16.97 -6.10
N SER A 355 8.61 16.11 -7.08
CA SER A 355 7.64 15.16 -7.61
C SER A 355 8.28 13.80 -7.86
N TRP A 356 7.52 12.73 -7.67
CA TRP A 356 7.99 11.37 -7.87
C TRP A 356 6.91 10.47 -8.46
N GLY A 357 7.36 9.37 -9.07
CA GLY A 357 6.50 8.28 -9.49
C GLY A 357 6.57 7.09 -8.53
N GLY A 358 5.58 6.22 -8.61
CA GLY A 358 5.57 4.95 -7.92
C GLY A 358 4.70 3.95 -8.66
N TYR A 359 5.09 2.68 -8.66
CA TYR A 359 4.20 1.64 -9.12
C TYR A 359 3.27 1.22 -8.00
N ILE A 360 2.00 1.09 -8.33
CA ILE A 360 0.93 0.56 -7.48
C ILE A 360 0.64 -0.84 -7.99
N ASP A 361 0.73 -1.84 -7.14
CA ASP A 361 0.32 -3.20 -7.44
C ASP A 361 -1.21 -3.30 -7.39
N VAL A 362 -1.82 -3.76 -8.47
CA VAL A 362 -3.29 -3.84 -8.59
C VAL A 362 -3.75 -5.26 -8.87
N THR A 363 -4.84 -5.63 -8.26
CA THR A 363 -5.58 -6.88 -8.47
C THR A 363 -6.85 -6.62 -9.28
N PRO A 364 -7.50 -7.66 -9.85
CA PRO A 364 -8.67 -7.49 -10.70
C PRO A 364 -9.88 -6.81 -10.04
N ASP A 365 -10.05 -6.99 -8.73
CA ASP A 365 -11.13 -6.42 -7.92
C ASP A 365 -10.66 -5.28 -7.00
N ALA A 366 -9.42 -4.84 -7.15
CA ALA A 366 -8.74 -3.85 -6.32
C ALA A 366 -8.59 -4.25 -4.83
N MET A 367 -9.04 -5.42 -4.40
CA MET A 367 -8.86 -5.92 -3.03
C MET A 367 -7.55 -6.72 -2.88
N PRO A 368 -6.89 -6.67 -1.71
CA PRO A 368 -5.65 -7.41 -1.47
C PRO A 368 -5.89 -8.93 -1.39
N VAL A 369 -4.81 -9.69 -1.57
CA VAL A 369 -4.74 -11.07 -1.12
C VAL A 369 -4.08 -11.10 0.26
N ILE A 370 -4.75 -11.71 1.24
CA ILE A 370 -4.29 -11.94 2.61
C ILE A 370 -4.67 -13.38 2.96
N ALA A 371 -3.79 -14.34 2.65
CA ALA A 371 -4.17 -15.75 2.68
C ALA A 371 -2.97 -16.70 2.80
N PRO A 372 -3.17 -17.92 3.32
CA PRO A 372 -2.28 -19.04 3.05
C PRO A 372 -2.40 -19.44 1.57
N ILE A 373 -1.35 -20.02 1.02
CA ILE A 373 -1.34 -20.55 -0.35
C ILE A 373 -1.55 -22.06 -0.29
N ALA A 374 -2.72 -22.52 -0.70
CA ALA A 374 -3.11 -23.94 -0.57
C ALA A 374 -2.15 -24.89 -1.32
N GLN A 375 -1.63 -24.46 -2.49
CA GLN A 375 -0.70 -25.25 -3.31
C GLN A 375 0.71 -25.34 -2.73
N ALA A 376 1.04 -24.53 -1.71
CA ALA A 376 2.36 -24.48 -1.09
C ALA A 376 2.23 -24.35 0.45
N PRO A 377 1.92 -25.42 1.16
CA PRO A 377 1.79 -25.39 2.62
C PRO A 377 2.99 -24.73 3.30
N GLY A 378 2.72 -23.81 4.22
CA GLY A 378 3.74 -22.95 4.85
C GLY A 378 4.03 -21.65 4.12
N LEU A 379 3.49 -21.47 2.91
CA LEU A 379 3.57 -20.19 2.18
C LEU A 379 2.31 -19.36 2.43
N TYR A 380 2.53 -18.06 2.68
CA TYR A 380 1.49 -17.06 2.88
C TYR A 380 1.72 -15.89 1.94
N LEU A 381 0.65 -15.21 1.53
CA LEU A 381 0.69 -14.03 0.65
C LEU A 381 -0.08 -12.88 1.28
N ALA A 382 0.56 -11.70 1.34
CA ALA A 382 -0.08 -10.43 1.66
C ALA A 382 0.37 -9.37 0.64
N SER A 383 -0.39 -9.21 -0.45
CA SER A 383 -0.01 -8.35 -1.58
C SER A 383 -1.22 -7.96 -2.43
N GLY A 384 -1.01 -7.07 -3.41
CA GLY A 384 -2.09 -6.63 -4.30
C GLY A 384 -3.00 -5.59 -3.67
N PHE A 385 -2.47 -4.70 -2.86
CA PHE A 385 -3.24 -3.74 -2.09
C PHE A 385 -3.82 -2.57 -2.90
N SER A 386 -3.58 -2.50 -4.18
CA SER A 386 -4.21 -1.57 -5.14
C SER A 386 -4.16 -0.10 -4.71
N GLY A 387 -3.08 0.31 -4.03
CA GLY A 387 -2.89 1.66 -3.48
C GLY A 387 -3.47 1.87 -2.06
N HIS A 388 -4.06 0.86 -1.46
CA HIS A 388 -4.71 0.95 -0.14
C HIS A 388 -3.84 0.46 1.04
N GLY A 389 -2.75 -0.26 0.78
CA GLY A 389 -2.00 -1.03 1.77
C GLY A 389 -1.34 -0.22 2.89
N PHE A 390 -0.95 1.03 2.65
CA PHE A 390 -0.25 1.83 3.66
C PHE A 390 -1.09 2.05 4.91
N GLY A 391 -2.30 2.60 4.74
CA GLY A 391 -3.18 2.93 5.86
C GLY A 391 -3.60 1.71 6.67
N ILE A 392 -3.87 0.57 6.02
CA ILE A 392 -4.29 -0.67 6.69
C ILE A 392 -3.12 -1.58 7.09
N GLY A 393 -1.88 -1.21 6.76
CA GLY A 393 -0.70 -2.04 6.96
C GLY A 393 -0.54 -2.63 8.35
N PRO A 394 -0.67 -1.86 9.45
CA PRO A 394 -0.57 -2.41 10.80
C PRO A 394 -1.61 -3.49 11.11
N ALA A 395 -2.87 -3.31 10.69
CA ALA A 395 -3.93 -4.30 10.88
C ALA A 395 -3.72 -5.56 10.03
N VAL A 396 -3.21 -5.41 8.81
CA VAL A 396 -2.80 -6.56 7.98
C VAL A 396 -1.65 -7.31 8.65
N GLY A 397 -0.68 -6.60 9.23
CA GLY A 397 0.42 -7.22 9.98
C GLY A 397 -0.05 -8.07 11.16
N GLU A 398 -0.97 -7.54 11.95
CA GLU A 398 -1.61 -8.26 13.06
C GLU A 398 -2.40 -9.48 12.55
N THR A 399 -3.17 -9.31 11.48
CA THR A 399 -3.95 -10.38 10.85
C THR A 399 -3.05 -11.51 10.32
N MET A 400 -1.96 -11.15 9.62
CA MET A 400 -1.01 -12.14 9.11
C MET A 400 -0.28 -12.87 10.23
N ALA A 401 0.09 -12.17 11.30
CA ALA A 401 0.73 -12.81 12.45
C ALA A 401 -0.21 -13.81 13.14
N ALA A 402 -1.50 -13.50 13.29
CA ALA A 402 -2.50 -14.44 13.80
C ALA A 402 -2.67 -15.65 12.88
N LEU A 403 -2.83 -15.40 11.57
CA LEU A 403 -3.02 -16.42 10.55
C LEU A 403 -1.84 -17.42 10.50
N ILE A 404 -0.61 -16.93 10.50
CA ILE A 404 0.62 -17.75 10.46
C ILE A 404 0.72 -18.62 11.73
N GLN A 405 0.27 -18.12 12.87
CA GLN A 405 0.25 -18.87 14.14
C GLN A 405 -0.94 -19.83 14.26
N GLY A 406 -1.84 -19.89 13.28
CA GLY A 406 -3.06 -20.70 13.34
C GLY A 406 -4.08 -20.19 14.38
N LYS A 407 -3.99 -18.92 14.76
CA LYS A 407 -4.92 -18.25 15.68
C LYS A 407 -6.10 -17.64 14.94
N GLU A 408 -7.17 -17.32 15.66
CA GLU A 408 -8.27 -16.55 15.12
C GLU A 408 -7.78 -15.16 14.67
N THR A 409 -8.16 -14.78 13.46
CA THR A 409 -7.78 -13.48 12.88
C THR A 409 -8.70 -12.38 13.41
N PRO A 410 -8.17 -11.16 13.66
CA PRO A 410 -8.97 -10.04 14.19
C PRO A 410 -10.03 -9.54 13.19
N VAL A 411 -9.95 -9.96 11.93
CA VAL A 411 -10.90 -9.65 10.87
C VAL A 411 -11.18 -10.87 10.02
N ASP A 412 -12.34 -10.91 9.36
CA ASP A 412 -12.68 -11.97 8.41
C ASP A 412 -11.79 -11.88 7.16
N ILE A 413 -10.98 -12.91 6.91
CA ILE A 413 -10.07 -12.99 5.76
C ILE A 413 -10.67 -13.65 4.54
N ARG A 414 -11.88 -14.21 4.61
CA ARG A 414 -12.53 -14.93 3.48
C ARG A 414 -12.62 -14.09 2.21
N PRO A 415 -12.92 -12.76 2.25
CA PRO A 415 -12.94 -11.92 1.07
C PRO A 415 -11.55 -11.73 0.42
N PHE A 416 -10.47 -11.99 1.15
CA PHE A 416 -9.10 -11.73 0.72
C PHE A 416 -8.34 -12.97 0.25
N ARG A 417 -9.01 -14.12 0.13
CA ARG A 417 -8.40 -15.37 -0.32
C ARG A 417 -7.99 -15.29 -1.79
N LEU A 418 -6.89 -15.98 -2.14
CA LEU A 418 -6.40 -16.04 -3.53
C LEU A 418 -7.36 -16.78 -4.46
N GLU A 419 -8.04 -17.80 -3.94
CA GLU A 419 -8.96 -18.68 -4.68
C GLU A 419 -10.15 -17.94 -5.30
N ARG A 420 -10.46 -16.70 -4.86
CA ARG A 420 -11.50 -15.88 -5.49
C ARG A 420 -11.21 -15.50 -6.95
N TYR A 421 -9.97 -15.74 -7.41
CA TYR A 421 -9.55 -15.52 -8.79
C TYR A 421 -9.41 -16.82 -9.60
N ALA A 422 -9.74 -17.96 -9.03
CA ALA A 422 -9.68 -19.26 -9.70
C ALA A 422 -10.66 -19.38 -10.88
#